data_42de5704f61916ddd5db26f39e361af6
#
_entry.id   42de5704f61916ddd5db26f39e361af6
#
_cell.length_a   1.000
_cell.length_b   1.000
_cell.length_c   1.000
_cell.angle_alpha   90.00
_cell.angle_beta   90.00
_cell.angle_gamma   90.00
#
_symmetry.space_group_name_H-M   'P 1'
#
loop_
_entity.id
_entity.type
_entity.pdbx_description
1 polymer ?
#
loop_
_entity_poly.entity_id
_entity_poly.type
_entity_poly.pdbx_seq_one_letter_code
_entity_poly.pdbx_strand_id
1 'polypeptide(L)'
;SDLLEWYDEFNAARTAFFEKNGVFDRMVPASTGIGVKNPEGAYLITDLYAIQPKTDKVSVREVKSPLQCSATEYKSSFSRAVEVALPDHRTILVSGTASIEPSGKTVHIGDVKKQIDLSMEVVEAILKSERMDWSDVVRGIAYFKDIKNVPLYTKYCQDHNIPNMP
;
A
#
# COMPACT_ATOMS: atom_id res chain seq x y z
N SER A 1 10.30 -11.07 -16.81
CA SER A 1 10.64 -12.20 -15.92
C SER A 1 11.40 -11.70 -14.71
N ASP A 2 12.45 -10.93 -14.90
CA ASP A 2 13.39 -10.56 -13.83
C ASP A 2 12.78 -9.74 -12.67
N LEU A 3 11.75 -8.94 -12.92
CA LEU A 3 11.08 -8.14 -11.87
C LEU A 3 10.18 -8.98 -10.96
N LEU A 4 9.54 -10.02 -11.49
CA LEU A 4 8.72 -10.93 -10.66
C LEU A 4 9.62 -11.83 -9.82
N GLU A 5 10.70 -12.35 -10.39
CA GLU A 5 11.70 -13.13 -9.69
C GLU A 5 12.32 -12.35 -8.53
N TRP A 6 12.74 -11.11 -8.77
CA TRP A 6 13.22 -10.23 -7.70
C TRP A 6 12.17 -10.00 -6.58
N TYR A 7 10.91 -9.80 -6.94
CA TYR A 7 9.86 -9.59 -5.95
C TYR A 7 9.61 -10.83 -5.11
N ASP A 8 9.66 -12.01 -5.72
CA ASP A 8 9.50 -13.30 -5.02
C ASP A 8 10.65 -13.55 -4.06
N GLU A 9 11.90 -13.30 -4.48
CA GLU A 9 13.10 -13.40 -3.62
C GLU A 9 13.03 -12.41 -2.45
N PHE A 10 12.72 -11.15 -2.72
CA PHE A 10 12.53 -10.14 -1.68
C PHE A 10 11.43 -10.53 -0.69
N ASN A 11 10.31 -11.03 -1.18
CA ASN A 11 9.19 -11.46 -0.35
C ASN A 11 9.55 -12.68 0.51
N ALA A 12 10.26 -13.65 -0.05
CA ALA A 12 10.74 -14.82 0.68
C ALA A 12 11.69 -14.42 1.81
N ALA A 13 12.67 -13.55 1.54
CA ALA A 13 13.61 -13.05 2.54
C ALA A 13 12.89 -12.26 3.66
N ARG A 14 11.95 -11.40 3.30
CA ARG A 14 11.14 -10.63 4.26
C ARG A 14 10.28 -11.55 5.13
N THR A 15 9.61 -12.52 4.52
CA THR A 15 8.80 -13.52 5.22
C THR A 15 9.62 -14.31 6.23
N ALA A 16 10.77 -14.84 5.82
CA ALA A 16 11.67 -15.56 6.72
C ALA A 16 12.17 -14.70 7.89
N PHE A 17 12.46 -13.42 7.64
CA PHE A 17 12.82 -12.48 8.70
C PHE A 17 11.65 -12.24 9.67
N PHE A 18 10.44 -12.08 9.18
CA PHE A 18 9.25 -11.85 10.00
C PHE A 18 8.90 -13.07 10.85
N GLU A 19 8.99 -14.27 10.30
CA GLU A 19 8.81 -15.54 11.04
C GLU A 19 9.83 -15.64 12.16
N LYS A 20 11.13 -15.49 11.83
CA LYS A 20 12.22 -15.58 12.81
C LYS A 20 12.08 -14.60 13.99
N ASN A 21 11.48 -13.42 13.74
CA ASN A 21 11.36 -12.35 14.73
C ASN A 21 9.95 -12.22 15.34
N GLY A 22 9.03 -13.16 15.10
CA GLY A 22 7.67 -13.17 15.65
C GLY A 22 6.84 -11.95 15.21
N VAL A 23 7.07 -11.45 13.99
CA VAL A 23 6.31 -10.28 13.47
C VAL A 23 4.87 -10.68 13.20
N PHE A 24 4.63 -11.89 12.69
CA PHE A 24 3.28 -12.39 12.43
C PHE A 24 2.45 -12.58 13.69
N ASP A 25 3.08 -12.81 14.85
CA ASP A 25 2.41 -12.96 16.15
C ASP A 25 1.95 -11.62 16.73
N ARG A 26 2.41 -10.51 16.16
CA ARG A 26 2.11 -9.15 16.62
C ARG A 26 1.27 -8.40 15.59
N MET A 27 1.90 -7.88 14.58
CA MET A 27 1.27 -7.15 13.47
C MET A 27 2.24 -7.07 12.30
N VAL A 28 1.77 -7.43 11.13
CA VAL A 28 2.54 -7.26 9.89
C VAL A 28 2.45 -5.79 9.46
N PRO A 29 3.56 -5.12 9.16
CA PRO A 29 3.55 -3.70 8.81
C PRO A 29 2.89 -3.43 7.45
N ALA A 30 2.39 -2.20 7.24
CA ALA A 30 2.09 -1.70 5.91
C ALA A 30 3.39 -1.59 5.10
N SER A 31 3.32 -1.87 3.81
CA SER A 31 4.51 -1.87 2.95
C SER A 31 4.16 -1.55 1.49
N THR A 32 5.07 -0.84 0.84
CA THR A 32 5.02 -0.59 -0.61
C THR A 32 6.33 -1.06 -1.22
N GLY A 33 6.27 -2.05 -2.08
CA GLY A 33 7.42 -2.55 -2.84
C GLY A 33 7.29 -2.16 -4.31
N ILE A 34 8.28 -1.45 -4.85
CA ILE A 34 8.29 -0.99 -6.23
C ILE A 34 9.55 -1.46 -6.93
N GLY A 35 9.37 -2.16 -8.05
CA GLY A 35 10.46 -2.55 -8.94
C GLY A 35 10.85 -1.40 -9.85
N VAL A 36 11.81 -0.57 -9.41
CA VAL A 36 12.38 0.52 -10.19
C VAL A 36 13.90 0.44 -10.20
N LYS A 37 14.52 1.06 -11.19
CA LYS A 37 15.97 1.19 -11.22
C LYS A 37 16.41 2.20 -10.15
N ASN A 38 17.18 1.73 -9.19
CA ASN A 38 17.72 2.57 -8.13
C ASN A 38 18.91 3.41 -8.65
N PRO A 39 19.10 4.62 -8.12
CA PRO A 39 20.28 5.43 -8.44
C PRO A 39 21.55 4.75 -7.93
N GLU A 40 22.68 5.06 -8.57
CA GLU A 40 24.04 4.67 -8.14
C GLU A 40 24.24 3.14 -8.00
N GLY A 41 23.42 2.32 -8.68
CA GLY A 41 23.56 0.86 -8.65
C GLY A 41 23.15 0.19 -7.34
N ALA A 42 22.44 0.90 -6.45
CA ALA A 42 21.89 0.28 -5.25
C ALA A 42 20.87 -0.82 -5.61
N TYR A 43 21.01 -2.00 -5.01
CA TYR A 43 20.09 -3.12 -5.22
C TYR A 43 18.74 -2.90 -4.53
N LEU A 44 18.74 -2.24 -3.38
CA LEU A 44 17.55 -1.94 -2.60
C LEU A 44 17.71 -0.59 -1.90
N ILE A 45 16.66 0.23 -1.93
CA ILE A 45 16.52 1.41 -1.09
C ILE A 45 15.27 1.20 -0.24
N THR A 46 15.38 1.42 1.06
CA THR A 46 14.27 1.20 2.01
C THR A 46 14.13 2.40 2.93
N ASP A 47 12.93 2.95 2.98
CA ASP A 47 12.50 3.85 4.04
C ASP A 47 11.71 3.08 5.09
N LEU A 48 11.98 3.32 6.36
CA LEU A 48 11.31 2.65 7.47
C LEU A 48 10.74 3.70 8.44
N TYR A 49 9.45 3.55 8.74
CA TYR A 49 8.78 4.28 9.80
C TYR A 49 8.42 3.32 10.93
N ALA A 50 8.98 3.55 12.11
CA ALA A 50 8.77 2.69 13.28
C ALA A 50 8.27 3.52 14.47
N ILE A 51 7.33 2.95 15.23
CA ILE A 51 6.72 3.58 16.39
C ILE A 51 6.88 2.65 17.59
N GLN A 52 7.38 3.19 18.69
CA GLN A 52 7.37 2.54 19.97
C GLN A 52 6.44 3.32 20.92
N PRO A 53 5.22 2.84 21.18
CA PRO A 53 4.34 3.46 22.16
C PRO A 53 5.01 3.55 23.53
N LYS A 54 4.92 4.69 24.18
CA LYS A 54 5.44 4.90 25.56
C LYS A 54 4.32 4.97 26.57
N THR A 55 3.07 5.07 26.11
CA THR A 55 1.86 5.12 26.93
C THR A 55 0.75 4.34 26.24
N ASP A 56 -0.29 4.01 26.97
CA ASP A 56 -1.52 3.39 26.49
C ASP A 56 -2.38 4.32 25.59
N LYS A 57 -2.03 5.61 25.55
CA LYS A 57 -2.68 6.60 24.68
C LYS A 57 -2.23 6.54 23.24
N VAL A 58 -1.20 5.77 22.94
CA VAL A 58 -0.70 5.56 21.57
C VAL A 58 -0.96 4.11 21.19
N SER A 59 -1.67 3.90 20.10
CA SER A 59 -1.93 2.55 19.59
C SER A 59 -1.60 2.42 18.11
N VAL A 60 -1.24 1.20 17.72
CA VAL A 60 -0.98 0.84 16.34
C VAL A 60 -1.78 -0.42 16.03
N ARG A 61 -2.55 -0.42 14.96
CA ARG A 61 -3.35 -1.58 14.54
C ARG A 61 -3.39 -1.77 13.04
N GLU A 62 -3.61 -2.99 12.62
CA GLU A 62 -3.91 -3.29 11.22
C GLU A 62 -5.27 -2.71 10.83
N VAL A 63 -5.35 -2.21 9.59
CA VAL A 63 -6.59 -1.84 8.91
C VAL A 63 -6.76 -2.76 7.70
N LYS A 64 -7.87 -3.48 7.66
CA LYS A 64 -8.20 -4.40 6.57
C LYS A 64 -8.82 -3.65 5.39
N SER A 65 -8.57 -4.14 4.19
CA SER A 65 -9.29 -3.66 3.01
C SER A 65 -10.67 -4.32 2.92
N PRO A 66 -11.75 -3.55 2.70
CA PRO A 66 -13.07 -4.14 2.42
C PRO A 66 -13.16 -4.86 1.06
N LEU A 67 -12.28 -4.49 0.11
CA LEU A 67 -12.35 -4.96 -1.28
C LEU A 67 -11.21 -5.90 -1.69
N GLN A 68 -10.26 -6.17 -0.80
CA GLN A 68 -9.15 -7.09 -1.09
C GLN A 68 -8.91 -8.03 0.09
N CYS A 69 -8.55 -9.28 -0.21
CA CYS A 69 -8.09 -10.22 0.81
C CYS A 69 -6.82 -9.74 1.51
N SER A 70 -6.48 -10.35 2.64
CA SER A 70 -5.19 -10.11 3.28
C SER A 70 -4.05 -10.48 2.31
N ALA A 71 -3.00 -9.66 2.27
CA ALA A 71 -1.85 -9.95 1.42
C ALA A 71 -1.15 -11.26 1.81
N THR A 72 -1.27 -11.67 3.05
CA THR A 72 -0.73 -12.94 3.56
C THR A 72 -1.41 -14.17 2.94
N GLU A 73 -2.64 -14.06 2.45
CA GLU A 73 -3.35 -15.16 1.79
C GLU A 73 -2.71 -15.56 0.45
N TYR A 74 -2.04 -14.61 -0.23
CA TYR A 74 -1.27 -14.89 -1.43
C TYR A 74 0.26 -14.78 -1.21
N LYS A 75 0.71 -15.12 0.01
CA LYS A 75 2.11 -15.19 0.42
C LYS A 75 2.90 -13.87 0.35
N SER A 76 2.23 -12.74 0.45
CA SER A 76 2.87 -11.44 0.61
C SER A 76 2.81 -10.96 2.06
N SER A 77 3.96 -10.59 2.62
CA SER A 77 4.09 -10.27 4.05
C SER A 77 3.94 -8.78 4.29
N PHE A 78 2.70 -8.27 4.14
CA PHE A 78 2.34 -6.89 4.50
C PHE A 78 0.85 -6.78 4.85
N SER A 79 0.48 -5.78 5.64
CA SER A 79 -0.91 -5.40 5.91
C SER A 79 -1.41 -4.43 4.84
N ARG A 80 -2.71 -4.42 4.53
CA ARG A 80 -3.29 -3.48 3.56
C ARG A 80 -3.18 -2.02 3.99
N ALA A 81 -3.34 -1.78 5.28
CA ALA A 81 -3.05 -0.50 5.89
C ALA A 81 -2.77 -0.68 7.39
N VAL A 82 -2.18 0.33 7.99
CA VAL A 82 -1.90 0.40 9.44
C VAL A 82 -2.36 1.76 9.94
N GLU A 83 -3.14 1.77 11.01
CA GLU A 83 -3.48 2.97 11.76
C GLU A 83 -2.48 3.19 12.88
N VAL A 84 -2.06 4.43 13.04
CA VAL A 84 -1.37 4.96 14.20
C VAL A 84 -2.29 5.98 14.85
N ALA A 85 -2.79 5.69 16.04
CA ALA A 85 -3.60 6.61 16.82
C ALA A 85 -2.77 7.27 17.91
N LEU A 86 -2.78 8.58 17.89
CA LEU A 86 -2.16 9.48 18.87
C LEU A 86 -3.26 10.19 19.67
N PRO A 87 -2.96 10.84 20.81
CA PRO A 87 -3.97 11.46 21.65
C PRO A 87 -4.81 12.55 20.97
N ASP A 88 -4.28 13.20 19.96
CA ASP A 88 -4.86 14.36 19.27
C ASP A 88 -5.22 14.09 17.80
N HIS A 89 -4.67 13.03 17.20
CA HIS A 89 -4.96 12.66 15.83
C HIS A 89 -4.68 11.16 15.55
N ARG A 90 -5.09 10.70 14.38
CA ARG A 90 -4.73 9.39 13.87
C ARG A 90 -4.25 9.50 12.41
N THR A 91 -3.33 8.64 12.05
CA THR A 91 -2.80 8.53 10.70
C THR A 91 -3.00 7.12 10.17
N ILE A 92 -3.46 6.99 8.93
CA ILE A 92 -3.54 5.70 8.24
C ILE A 92 -2.47 5.66 7.15
N LEU A 93 -1.63 4.64 7.24
CA LEU A 93 -0.59 4.34 6.26
C LEU A 93 -1.11 3.22 5.36
N VAL A 94 -1.54 3.56 4.16
CA VAL A 94 -2.05 2.60 3.17
C VAL A 94 -0.88 2.02 2.39
N SER A 95 -0.81 0.70 2.32
CA SER A 95 0.19 -0.04 1.52
C SER A 95 0.01 0.20 0.03
N GLY A 96 1.04 -0.08 -0.73
CA GLY A 96 0.96 -0.07 -2.19
C GLY A 96 -0.25 -0.90 -2.67
N THR A 97 -1.15 -0.22 -3.38
CA THR A 97 -2.41 -0.78 -3.86
C THR A 97 -2.37 -0.86 -5.38
N ALA A 98 -2.75 -2.01 -5.91
CA ALA A 98 -2.83 -2.28 -7.34
C ALA A 98 -4.17 -2.90 -7.70
N SER A 99 -4.41 -3.08 -9.01
CA SER A 99 -5.62 -3.70 -9.55
C SER A 99 -5.63 -5.21 -9.25
N ILE A 100 -6.00 -5.55 -8.02
CA ILE A 100 -6.06 -6.91 -7.49
C ILE A 100 -7.49 -7.16 -6.99
N GLU A 101 -8.11 -8.22 -7.47
CA GLU A 101 -9.44 -8.64 -7.03
C GLU A 101 -9.43 -9.29 -5.63
N PRO A 102 -10.58 -9.49 -4.99
CA PRO A 102 -10.66 -10.07 -3.64
C PRO A 102 -9.97 -11.43 -3.47
N SER A 103 -9.80 -12.19 -4.56
CA SER A 103 -9.08 -13.48 -4.55
C SER A 103 -7.55 -13.34 -4.49
N GLY A 104 -7.00 -12.12 -4.58
CA GLY A 104 -5.56 -11.86 -4.66
C GLY A 104 -4.99 -11.90 -6.08
N LYS A 105 -5.82 -12.10 -7.12
CA LYS A 105 -5.38 -12.17 -8.51
C LYS A 105 -5.31 -10.77 -9.14
N THR A 106 -4.22 -10.49 -9.84
CA THR A 106 -4.08 -9.27 -10.66
C THR A 106 -5.07 -9.29 -11.83
N VAL A 107 -5.82 -8.20 -11.98
CA VAL A 107 -6.81 -8.03 -13.06
C VAL A 107 -6.52 -6.78 -13.88
N HIS A 108 -7.24 -6.60 -14.99
CA HIS A 108 -7.11 -5.47 -15.92
C HIS A 108 -5.73 -5.32 -16.53
N ILE A 109 -5.02 -6.43 -16.77
CA ILE A 109 -3.70 -6.43 -17.41
C ILE A 109 -3.81 -5.76 -18.79
N GLY A 110 -2.99 -4.72 -19.01
CA GLY A 110 -2.98 -3.92 -20.24
C GLY A 110 -4.03 -2.79 -20.31
N ASP A 111 -4.97 -2.73 -19.39
CA ASP A 111 -6.00 -1.67 -19.31
C ASP A 111 -5.70 -0.72 -18.14
N VAL A 112 -4.84 0.27 -18.42
CA VAL A 112 -4.38 1.23 -17.39
C VAL A 112 -5.54 2.00 -16.76
N LYS A 113 -6.58 2.35 -17.54
CA LYS A 113 -7.72 3.07 -16.99
C LYS A 113 -8.43 2.25 -15.93
N LYS A 114 -8.76 0.99 -16.21
CA LYS A 114 -9.38 0.10 -15.22
C LYS A 114 -8.47 -0.23 -14.04
N GLN A 115 -7.14 -0.26 -14.26
CA GLN A 115 -6.18 -0.39 -13.16
C GLN A 115 -6.24 0.81 -12.22
N ILE A 116 -6.34 2.02 -12.75
CA ILE A 116 -6.52 3.24 -11.95
C ILE A 116 -7.86 3.16 -11.21
N ASP A 117 -8.96 2.92 -11.95
CA ASP A 117 -10.31 2.86 -11.40
C ASP A 117 -10.36 1.91 -10.17
N LEU A 118 -9.93 0.67 -10.31
CA LEU A 118 -9.97 -0.31 -9.21
C LEU A 118 -8.99 0.03 -8.08
N SER A 119 -7.78 0.49 -8.39
CA SER A 119 -6.81 0.86 -7.35
C SER A 119 -7.33 2.00 -6.47
N MET A 120 -7.93 3.02 -7.09
CA MET A 120 -8.51 4.17 -6.39
C MET A 120 -9.75 3.78 -5.59
N GLU A 121 -10.63 2.92 -6.15
CA GLU A 121 -11.79 2.37 -5.45
C GLU A 121 -11.37 1.61 -4.17
N VAL A 122 -10.32 0.80 -4.24
CA VAL A 122 -9.79 0.07 -3.07
C VAL A 122 -9.26 1.02 -2.00
N VAL A 123 -8.50 2.05 -2.39
CA VAL A 123 -8.01 3.06 -1.43
C VAL A 123 -9.18 3.81 -0.79
N GLU A 124 -10.16 4.24 -1.59
CA GLU A 124 -11.35 4.91 -1.09
C GLU A 124 -12.14 4.03 -0.10
N ALA A 125 -12.28 2.74 -0.40
CA ALA A 125 -12.94 1.81 0.50
C ALA A 125 -12.23 1.67 1.85
N ILE A 126 -10.88 1.66 1.86
CA ILE A 126 -10.10 1.68 3.10
C ILE A 126 -10.34 2.98 3.88
N LEU A 127 -10.28 4.14 3.21
CA LEU A 127 -10.56 5.44 3.86
C LEU A 127 -11.96 5.45 4.48
N LYS A 128 -12.99 5.08 3.72
CA LYS A 128 -14.38 5.04 4.19
C LYS A 128 -14.60 4.07 5.36
N SER A 129 -13.93 2.92 5.36
CA SER A 129 -14.02 1.96 6.48
C SER A 129 -13.52 2.57 7.79
N GLU A 130 -12.65 3.56 7.71
CA GLU A 130 -12.08 4.28 8.83
C GLU A 130 -12.71 5.68 9.04
N ARG A 131 -13.84 5.96 8.39
CA ARG A 131 -14.55 7.26 8.43
C ARG A 131 -13.68 8.43 7.98
N MET A 132 -12.90 8.19 6.95
CA MET A 132 -12.08 9.17 6.24
C MET A 132 -12.53 9.24 4.78
N ASP A 133 -12.13 10.31 4.11
CA ASP A 133 -12.32 10.49 2.66
C ASP A 133 -11.07 11.11 2.02
N TRP A 134 -11.17 11.45 0.73
CA TRP A 134 -10.05 12.03 -0.01
C TRP A 134 -9.56 13.38 0.53
N SER A 135 -10.39 14.12 1.29
CA SER A 135 -10.00 15.40 1.90
C SER A 135 -9.07 15.21 3.12
N ASP A 136 -9.05 14.00 3.70
CA ASP A 136 -8.15 13.63 4.79
C ASP A 136 -6.77 13.17 4.29
N VAL A 137 -6.60 12.96 2.99
CA VAL A 137 -5.34 12.48 2.42
C VAL A 137 -4.32 13.59 2.32
N VAL A 138 -3.25 13.48 3.08
CA VAL A 138 -2.16 14.47 3.14
C VAL A 138 -0.98 14.13 2.21
N ARG A 139 -0.91 12.90 1.72
CA ARG A 139 0.10 12.46 0.77
C ARG A 139 -0.36 11.25 -0.01
N GLY A 140 -0.19 11.30 -1.33
CA GLY A 140 -0.37 10.17 -2.23
C GLY A 140 0.80 10.06 -3.21
N ILE A 141 1.22 8.83 -3.53
CA ILE A 141 2.24 8.57 -4.54
C ILE A 141 1.67 7.58 -5.54
N ALA A 142 1.59 7.99 -6.79
CA ALA A 142 1.17 7.13 -7.90
C ALA A 142 2.38 6.70 -8.73
N TYR A 143 2.56 5.41 -8.92
CA TYR A 143 3.65 4.83 -9.68
C TYR A 143 3.16 4.37 -11.04
N PHE A 144 3.78 4.85 -12.11
CA PHE A 144 3.45 4.49 -13.48
C PHE A 144 4.65 3.84 -14.20
N LYS A 145 4.40 2.74 -14.88
CA LYS A 145 5.40 2.12 -15.75
C LYS A 145 5.72 3.02 -16.96
N ASP A 146 4.72 3.76 -17.47
CA ASP A 146 4.88 4.71 -18.57
C ASP A 146 4.27 6.05 -18.16
N ILE A 147 5.09 7.11 -18.22
CA ILE A 147 4.71 8.48 -17.90
C ILE A 147 3.51 8.98 -18.72
N LYS A 148 3.30 8.42 -19.94
CA LYS A 148 2.16 8.75 -20.82
C LYS A 148 0.81 8.45 -20.18
N ASN A 149 0.77 7.60 -19.16
CA ASN A 149 -0.47 7.23 -18.47
C ASN A 149 -0.83 8.18 -17.32
N VAL A 150 0.06 9.07 -16.91
CA VAL A 150 -0.23 10.07 -15.85
C VAL A 150 -1.47 10.92 -16.15
N PRO A 151 -1.74 11.40 -17.38
CA PRO A 151 -2.94 12.14 -17.68
C PRO A 151 -4.26 11.38 -17.41
N LEU A 152 -4.25 10.05 -17.49
CA LEU A 152 -5.42 9.22 -17.15
C LEU A 152 -5.74 9.31 -15.65
N TYR A 153 -4.70 9.29 -14.82
CA TYR A 153 -4.85 9.46 -13.37
C TYR A 153 -5.31 10.87 -13.00
N THR A 154 -4.69 11.89 -13.61
CA THR A 154 -5.10 13.28 -13.40
C THR A 154 -6.58 13.49 -13.76
N LYS A 155 -7.00 12.93 -14.91
CA LYS A 155 -8.40 12.97 -15.31
C LYS A 155 -9.30 12.24 -14.31
N TYR A 156 -8.91 11.06 -13.84
CA TYR A 156 -9.67 10.35 -12.81
C TYR A 156 -9.88 11.21 -11.56
N CYS A 157 -8.82 11.84 -11.06
CA CYS A 157 -8.90 12.72 -9.90
C CYS A 157 -9.85 13.90 -10.12
N GLN A 158 -9.80 14.51 -11.32
CA GLN A 158 -10.72 15.61 -11.69
C GLN A 158 -12.17 15.14 -11.76
N ASP A 159 -12.44 14.03 -12.45
CA ASP A 159 -13.79 13.48 -12.63
C ASP A 159 -14.44 13.07 -11.28
N HIS A 160 -13.64 12.71 -10.29
CA HIS A 160 -14.09 12.27 -8.95
C HIS A 160 -13.92 13.36 -7.86
N ASN A 161 -13.57 14.58 -8.23
CA ASN A 161 -13.32 15.70 -7.31
C ASN A 161 -12.32 15.37 -6.21
N ILE A 162 -11.32 14.53 -6.51
CA ILE A 162 -10.26 14.21 -5.57
C ILE A 162 -9.32 15.42 -5.48
N PRO A 163 -9.05 15.95 -4.27
CA PRO A 163 -8.17 17.09 -4.10
C PRO A 163 -6.78 16.83 -4.69
N ASN A 164 -6.12 17.88 -5.16
CA ASN A 164 -4.72 17.77 -5.54
C ASN A 164 -3.92 17.34 -4.31
N MET A 165 -3.52 16.08 -4.29
CA MET A 165 -2.63 15.57 -3.25
C MET A 165 -1.23 16.11 -3.52
N PRO A 166 -0.57 16.69 -2.52
CA PRO A 166 0.79 17.18 -2.64
C PRO A 166 1.81 16.05 -2.88
#